data_530e5c96c807c7a92cb9555c0db36424
#
_entry.id   530e5c96c807c7a92cb9555c0db36424
#
_cell.length_a   1.000
_cell.length_b   1.000
_cell.length_c   1.000
_cell.angle_alpha   90.00
_cell.angle_beta   90.00
_cell.angle_gamma   90.00
#
_symmetry.space_group_name_H-M   'P 1'
#
loop_
_entity.id
_entity.type
_entity.pdbx_description
1 polymer ?
#
loop_
_entity_poly.entity_id
_entity_poly.type
_entity_poly.pdbx_seq_one_letter_code
_entity_poly.pdbx_strand_id
1 'polypeptide(L)'
;MNLIELGRITSDERESFRYLCDKFIDLSCPNCKHQAYYFMSRQRLRCKICGKDFSPLKSTKLSEIKISASRWLILIKLFELSVSARKASVEMNMSYRTTLKAFDLLRKAIAGELSKCDEILKGEIELDESYFGGK
;
A
#
# COMPACT_ATOMS: atom_id res chain seq x y z
N MET A 1 -9.05 -9.81 1.11
CA MET A 1 -9.45 -9.67 -0.32
C MET A 1 -8.97 -10.89 -1.10
N ASN A 2 -9.87 -11.56 -1.75
CA ASN A 2 -9.53 -12.69 -2.64
C ASN A 2 -9.22 -12.20 -4.06
N LEU A 3 -8.72 -13.10 -4.94
CA LEU A 3 -8.33 -12.72 -6.30
C LEU A 3 -9.51 -12.31 -7.19
N ILE A 4 -10.70 -12.86 -6.95
CA ILE A 4 -11.91 -12.52 -7.71
C ILE A 4 -12.37 -11.10 -7.36
N GLU A 5 -12.39 -10.79 -6.09
CA GLU A 5 -12.71 -9.45 -5.58
C GLU A 5 -11.69 -8.40 -6.05
N LEU A 6 -10.41 -8.75 -6.00
CA LEU A 6 -9.35 -7.93 -6.55
C LEU A 6 -9.57 -7.63 -8.03
N GLY A 7 -9.91 -8.64 -8.83
CA GLY A 7 -10.19 -8.46 -10.26
C GLY A 7 -11.33 -7.49 -10.52
N ARG A 8 -12.38 -7.51 -9.72
CA ARG A 8 -13.49 -6.55 -9.82
C ARG A 8 -13.06 -5.12 -9.51
N ILE A 9 -12.36 -4.94 -8.40
CA ILE A 9 -11.90 -3.62 -7.94
C ILE A 9 -10.89 -3.02 -8.93
N THR A 10 -9.99 -3.83 -9.46
CA THR A 10 -8.93 -3.36 -10.37
C THR A 10 -9.39 -3.12 -11.80
N SER A 11 -10.62 -3.49 -12.14
CA SER A 11 -11.22 -3.17 -13.46
C SER A 11 -11.53 -1.69 -13.63
N ASP A 12 -11.76 -0.96 -12.54
CA ASP A 12 -11.95 0.50 -12.54
C ASP A 12 -10.89 1.18 -11.66
N GLU A 13 -10.15 2.12 -12.26
CA GLU A 13 -9.10 2.87 -11.57
C GLU A 13 -9.65 3.75 -10.43
N ARG A 14 -10.89 4.25 -10.55
CA ARG A 14 -11.53 5.04 -9.49
C ARG A 14 -11.88 4.19 -8.29
N GLU A 15 -12.40 2.99 -8.51
CA GLU A 15 -12.68 2.03 -7.44
C GLU A 15 -11.40 1.55 -6.79
N SER A 16 -10.37 1.25 -7.59
CA SER A 16 -9.03 0.90 -7.11
C SER A 16 -8.46 1.99 -6.20
N PHE A 17 -8.56 3.24 -6.62
CA PHE A 17 -8.06 4.38 -5.84
C PHE A 17 -8.82 4.56 -4.53
N ARG A 18 -10.15 4.45 -4.54
CA ARG A 18 -10.97 4.51 -3.32
C ARG A 18 -10.60 3.40 -2.35
N TYR A 19 -10.51 2.17 -2.86
CA TYR A 19 -10.15 1.02 -2.04
C TYR A 19 -8.74 1.16 -1.43
N LEU A 20 -7.77 1.60 -2.22
CA LEU A 20 -6.41 1.85 -1.75
C LEU A 20 -6.39 2.91 -0.63
N CYS A 21 -7.13 3.99 -0.81
CA CYS A 21 -7.26 5.05 0.19
C CYS A 21 -7.91 4.55 1.48
N ASP A 22 -9.04 3.85 1.38
CA ASP A 22 -9.81 3.40 2.55
C ASP A 22 -9.07 2.37 3.40
N LYS A 23 -8.25 1.52 2.77
CA LYS A 23 -7.61 0.39 3.44
C LYS A 23 -6.17 0.65 3.87
N PHE A 24 -5.44 1.49 3.16
CA PHE A 24 -3.99 1.58 3.31
C PHE A 24 -3.47 3.00 3.59
N ILE A 25 -4.33 4.01 3.56
CA ILE A 25 -3.92 5.41 3.71
C ILE A 25 -4.75 6.08 4.80
N ASP A 26 -4.07 6.77 5.69
CA ASP A 26 -4.75 7.67 6.63
C ASP A 26 -5.20 8.93 5.90
N LEU A 27 -6.52 9.07 5.74
CA LEU A 27 -7.16 10.14 4.99
C LEU A 27 -7.51 11.31 5.90
N SER A 28 -6.49 12.02 6.36
CA SER A 28 -6.69 13.29 7.05
C SER A 28 -6.33 14.48 6.17
N CYS A 29 -7.11 15.54 6.24
CA CYS A 29 -6.79 16.78 5.54
C CYS A 29 -5.49 17.39 6.09
N PRO A 30 -4.50 17.70 5.24
CA PRO A 30 -3.23 18.25 5.71
C PRO A 30 -3.38 19.65 6.33
N ASN A 31 -4.48 20.35 6.06
CA ASN A 31 -4.72 21.70 6.55
C ASN A 31 -5.51 21.72 7.87
N CYS A 32 -6.66 21.05 7.93
CA CYS A 32 -7.57 21.08 9.10
C CYS A 32 -7.65 19.73 9.84
N LYS A 33 -6.97 18.69 9.36
CA LYS A 33 -6.92 17.34 9.93
C LYS A 33 -8.26 16.61 10.08
N HIS A 34 -9.33 17.10 9.46
CA HIS A 34 -10.61 16.39 9.42
C HIS A 34 -10.59 15.28 8.38
N GLN A 35 -11.39 14.25 8.61
CA GLN A 35 -11.51 13.08 7.74
C GLN A 35 -12.76 13.14 6.83
N ALA A 36 -13.33 14.31 6.61
CA ALA A 36 -14.46 14.51 5.72
C ALA A 36 -14.00 15.06 4.37
N TYR A 37 -14.20 14.31 3.28
CA TYR A 37 -13.69 14.66 1.96
C TYR A 37 -14.62 14.20 0.83
N TYR A 38 -14.44 14.83 -0.35
CA TYR A 38 -15.01 14.40 -1.62
C TYR A 38 -13.93 13.81 -2.51
N PHE A 39 -14.25 12.73 -3.22
CA PHE A 39 -13.39 12.20 -4.28
C PHE A 39 -13.51 13.06 -5.54
N MET A 40 -12.39 13.61 -5.98
CA MET A 40 -12.27 14.42 -7.19
C MET A 40 -11.67 13.59 -8.31
N SER A 41 -11.67 14.14 -9.54
CA SER A 41 -10.93 13.57 -10.66
C SER A 41 -9.41 13.57 -10.38
N ARG A 42 -8.67 12.75 -11.16
CA ARG A 42 -7.19 12.68 -11.09
C ARG A 42 -6.63 12.29 -9.71
N GLN A 43 -7.30 11.39 -9.00
CA GLN A 43 -6.83 10.87 -7.70
C GLN A 43 -6.58 11.96 -6.65
N ARG A 44 -7.46 12.94 -6.60
CA ARG A 44 -7.43 14.03 -5.61
C ARG A 44 -8.66 13.96 -4.73
N LEU A 45 -8.51 14.48 -3.52
CA LEU A 45 -9.59 14.65 -2.56
C LEU A 45 -9.77 16.15 -2.26
N ARG A 46 -11.02 16.52 -1.98
CA ARG A 46 -11.35 17.86 -1.48
C ARG A 46 -11.91 17.74 -0.08
N CYS A 47 -11.32 18.46 0.86
CA CYS A 47 -11.83 18.52 2.22
C CYS A 47 -13.21 19.21 2.25
N LYS A 48 -14.17 18.60 2.94
CA LYS A 48 -15.51 19.16 3.12
C LYS A 48 -15.53 20.37 4.04
N ILE A 49 -14.57 20.50 4.93
CA ILE A 49 -14.54 21.54 5.97
C ILE A 49 -13.81 22.78 5.47
N CYS A 50 -12.55 22.65 5.02
CA CYS A 50 -11.76 23.79 4.58
C CYS A 50 -11.74 24.00 3.05
N GLY A 51 -12.35 23.11 2.26
CA GLY A 51 -12.42 23.18 0.81
C GLY A 51 -11.10 22.99 0.06
N LYS A 52 -10.01 22.63 0.76
CA LYS A 52 -8.70 22.47 0.16
C LYS A 52 -8.58 21.12 -0.58
N ASP A 53 -8.03 21.17 -1.78
CA ASP A 53 -7.70 19.96 -2.56
C ASP A 53 -6.36 19.40 -2.11
N PHE A 54 -6.29 18.08 -1.95
CA PHE A 54 -5.06 17.38 -1.60
C PHE A 54 -4.98 16.02 -2.28
N SER A 55 -3.76 15.49 -2.41
CA SER A 55 -3.52 14.14 -2.91
C SER A 55 -3.14 13.24 -1.74
N PRO A 56 -3.93 12.21 -1.41
CA PRO A 56 -3.65 11.33 -0.28
C PRO A 56 -2.36 10.54 -0.45
N LEU A 57 -1.97 10.23 -1.69
CA LEU A 57 -0.75 9.48 -1.98
C LEU A 57 0.51 10.30 -1.66
N LYS A 58 0.47 11.63 -1.77
CA LYS A 58 1.66 12.48 -1.52
C LYS A 58 2.16 12.42 -0.07
N SER A 59 1.28 12.13 0.87
CA SER A 59 1.65 11.97 2.28
C SER A 59 2.25 10.59 2.59
N THR A 60 2.23 9.67 1.62
CA THR A 60 2.72 8.31 1.77
C THR A 60 3.96 8.06 0.93
N LYS A 61 4.75 7.07 1.33
CA LYS A 61 5.91 6.60 0.54
C LYS A 61 5.51 5.99 -0.81
N LEU A 62 4.24 5.66 -1.02
CA LEU A 62 3.72 5.13 -2.28
C LEU A 62 3.88 6.14 -3.43
N SER A 63 3.92 7.44 -3.13
CA SER A 63 4.15 8.49 -4.13
C SER A 63 5.55 8.48 -4.76
N GLU A 64 6.51 7.79 -4.17
CA GLU A 64 7.87 7.68 -4.72
C GLU A 64 7.92 6.91 -6.05
N ILE A 65 6.91 6.09 -6.32
CA ILE A 65 6.77 5.35 -7.56
C ILE A 65 5.47 5.73 -8.24
N LYS A 66 5.57 6.18 -9.48
CA LYS A 66 4.41 6.58 -10.29
C LYS A 66 3.77 5.37 -10.98
N ILE A 67 2.93 4.66 -10.26
CA ILE A 67 2.08 3.60 -10.82
C ILE A 67 0.63 3.84 -10.42
N SER A 68 -0.30 3.25 -11.18
CA SER A 68 -1.73 3.39 -10.93
C SER A 68 -2.17 2.70 -9.63
N ALA A 69 -3.30 3.11 -9.08
CA ALA A 69 -3.85 2.51 -7.87
C ALA A 69 -4.19 1.02 -8.07
N SER A 70 -4.73 0.66 -9.23
CA SER A 70 -5.01 -0.73 -9.60
C SER A 70 -3.73 -1.59 -9.57
N ARG A 71 -2.63 -1.09 -10.11
CA ARG A 71 -1.32 -1.78 -10.07
C ARG A 71 -0.78 -1.90 -8.65
N TRP A 72 -0.94 -0.89 -7.82
CA TRP A 72 -0.57 -0.98 -6.40
C TRP A 72 -1.33 -2.10 -5.68
N LEU A 73 -2.65 -2.20 -5.89
CA LEU A 73 -3.46 -3.26 -5.27
C LEU A 73 -3.02 -4.66 -5.70
N ILE A 74 -2.70 -4.85 -6.98
CA ILE A 74 -2.20 -6.13 -7.49
C ILE A 74 -0.82 -6.43 -6.90
N LEU A 75 0.10 -5.46 -6.83
CA LEU A 75 1.43 -5.64 -6.23
C LEU A 75 1.35 -6.00 -4.75
N ILE A 76 0.46 -5.34 -3.98
CA ILE A 76 0.21 -5.66 -2.58
C ILE A 76 -0.27 -7.10 -2.44
N LYS A 77 -1.18 -7.54 -3.32
CA LYS A 77 -1.66 -8.93 -3.31
C LYS A 77 -0.58 -9.94 -3.67
N LEU A 78 0.23 -9.67 -4.68
CA LEU A 78 1.37 -10.53 -5.04
C LEU A 78 2.40 -10.60 -3.92
N PHE A 79 2.62 -9.50 -3.21
CA PHE A 79 3.48 -9.45 -2.04
C PHE A 79 2.93 -10.30 -0.88
N GLU A 80 1.63 -10.18 -0.58
CA GLU A 80 0.91 -10.99 0.41
C GLU A 80 1.03 -12.50 0.10
N LEU A 81 0.95 -12.87 -1.17
CA LEU A 81 1.09 -14.25 -1.64
C LEU A 81 2.55 -14.72 -1.72
N SER A 82 3.49 -13.94 -1.21
CA SER A 82 4.92 -14.25 -1.22
C SER A 82 5.52 -14.50 -2.61
N VAL A 83 4.94 -13.87 -3.64
CA VAL A 83 5.48 -13.94 -5.00
C VAL A 83 6.76 -13.11 -5.07
N SER A 84 7.81 -13.69 -5.66
CA SER A 84 9.09 -12.96 -5.81
C SER A 84 8.95 -11.73 -6.72
N ALA A 85 9.75 -10.68 -6.47
CA ALA A 85 9.72 -9.47 -7.28
C ALA A 85 10.00 -9.75 -8.77
N ARG A 86 10.79 -10.76 -9.09
CA ARG A 86 11.05 -11.18 -10.47
C ARG A 86 9.80 -11.74 -11.16
N LYS A 87 9.08 -12.64 -10.50
CA LYS A 87 7.82 -13.17 -11.03
C LYS A 87 6.76 -12.08 -11.11
N ALA A 88 6.63 -11.26 -10.08
CA ALA A 88 5.68 -10.16 -10.06
C ALA A 88 5.94 -9.15 -11.19
N SER A 89 7.19 -8.86 -11.54
CA SER A 89 7.52 -7.95 -12.65
C SER A 89 7.06 -8.49 -14.00
N VAL A 90 7.15 -9.79 -14.22
CA VAL A 90 6.65 -10.45 -15.43
C VAL A 90 5.13 -10.40 -15.49
N GLU A 91 4.44 -10.80 -14.41
CA GLU A 91 2.98 -10.82 -14.32
C GLU A 91 2.36 -9.42 -14.49
N MET A 92 3.05 -8.40 -14.01
CA MET A 92 2.59 -7.01 -14.06
C MET A 92 3.05 -6.28 -15.33
N ASN A 93 3.85 -6.91 -16.17
CA ASN A 93 4.51 -6.27 -17.30
C ASN A 93 5.20 -4.94 -16.89
N MET A 94 5.99 -5.00 -15.82
CA MET A 94 6.72 -3.88 -15.25
C MET A 94 8.22 -4.19 -15.21
N SER A 95 9.04 -3.14 -15.15
CA SER A 95 10.48 -3.36 -14.96
C SER A 95 10.76 -4.01 -13.62
N TYR A 96 11.71 -4.94 -13.58
CA TYR A 96 12.13 -5.59 -12.33
C TYR A 96 12.57 -4.58 -11.27
N ARG A 97 13.30 -3.54 -11.68
CA ARG A 97 13.78 -2.47 -10.78
C ARG A 97 12.60 -1.75 -10.09
N THR A 98 11.55 -1.41 -10.84
CA THR A 98 10.36 -0.74 -10.31
C THR A 98 9.60 -1.65 -9.35
N THR A 99 9.41 -2.91 -9.71
CA THR A 99 8.73 -3.90 -8.86
C THR A 99 9.52 -4.17 -7.57
N LEU A 100 10.84 -4.30 -7.66
CA LEU A 100 11.70 -4.47 -6.50
C LEU A 100 11.62 -3.28 -5.56
N LYS A 101 11.65 -2.06 -6.10
CA LYS A 101 11.49 -0.82 -5.32
C LYS A 101 10.12 -0.76 -4.64
N ALA A 102 9.05 -1.16 -5.33
CA ALA A 102 7.71 -1.22 -4.76
C ALA A 102 7.64 -2.21 -3.59
N PHE A 103 8.20 -3.40 -3.74
CA PHE A 103 8.27 -4.39 -2.67
C PHE A 103 9.12 -3.92 -1.48
N ASP A 104 10.19 -3.19 -1.73
CA ASP A 104 11.01 -2.60 -0.67
C ASP A 104 10.23 -1.53 0.11
N LEU A 105 9.44 -0.69 -0.56
CA LEU A 105 8.54 0.25 0.11
C LEU A 105 7.49 -0.44 0.97
N LEU A 106 6.91 -1.55 0.50
CA LEU A 106 5.95 -2.34 1.28
C LEU A 106 6.61 -2.94 2.53
N ARG A 107 7.83 -3.50 2.41
CA ARG A 107 8.59 -4.00 3.58
C ARG A 107 8.87 -2.91 4.59
N LYS A 108 9.28 -1.74 4.14
CA LYS A 108 9.55 -0.58 5.02
C LYS A 108 8.29 -0.09 5.72
N ALA A 109 7.14 -0.10 5.03
CA ALA A 109 5.86 0.27 5.63
C ALA A 109 5.47 -0.73 6.74
N ILE A 110 5.59 -2.03 6.49
CA ILE A 110 5.33 -3.08 7.48
C ILE A 110 6.30 -2.97 8.66
N ALA A 111 7.59 -2.78 8.41
CA ALA A 111 8.58 -2.62 9.47
C ALA A 111 8.32 -1.37 10.33
N GLY A 112 7.85 -0.28 9.72
CA GLY A 112 7.46 0.93 10.43
C GLY A 112 6.25 0.73 11.35
N GLU A 113 5.28 -0.08 10.96
CA GLU A 113 4.15 -0.45 11.82
C GLU A 113 4.58 -1.40 12.95
N LEU A 114 5.45 -2.37 12.66
CA LEU A 114 5.99 -3.29 13.68
C LEU A 114 6.79 -2.53 14.75
N SER A 115 7.58 -1.52 14.37
CA SER A 115 8.33 -0.72 15.35
C SER A 115 7.43 0.08 16.30
N LYS A 116 6.22 0.43 15.89
CA LYS A 116 5.20 1.01 16.78
C LYS A 116 4.63 -0.01 17.77
N CYS A 117 4.64 -1.29 17.40
CA CYS A 117 4.18 -2.39 18.25
C CYS A 117 5.23 -2.79 19.30
N ASP A 118 6.50 -2.48 19.11
CA ASP A 118 7.59 -2.81 20.05
C ASP A 118 7.39 -2.15 21.42
N GLU A 119 6.66 -1.05 21.51
CA GLU A 119 6.26 -0.44 22.79
C GLU A 119 5.27 -1.30 23.60
N ILE A 120 4.59 -2.25 22.97
CA ILE A 120 3.56 -3.10 23.57
C ILE A 120 4.17 -4.42 24.07
N LEU A 121 5.28 -4.86 23.48
CA LEU A 121 5.97 -6.10 23.79
C LEU A 121 7.10 -5.85 24.79
N LYS A 122 6.79 -5.70 26.08
CA LYS A 122 7.75 -5.69 27.17
C LYS A 122 7.88 -7.10 27.74
N GLY A 123 8.99 -7.78 27.49
CA GLY A 123 9.29 -9.11 27.99
C GLY A 123 10.42 -9.78 27.22
N GLU A 124 10.96 -10.87 27.74
CA GLU A 124 11.88 -11.73 27.01
C GLU A 124 11.12 -12.42 25.86
N ILE A 125 11.54 -12.18 24.61
CA ILE A 125 11.03 -12.85 23.42
C ILE A 125 12.08 -13.83 22.95
N GLU A 126 11.78 -15.11 22.99
CA GLU A 126 12.61 -16.17 22.44
C GLU A 126 12.22 -16.35 20.96
N LEU A 127 13.16 -16.02 20.06
CA LEU A 127 13.02 -16.28 18.62
C LEU A 127 13.66 -17.63 18.32
N ASP A 128 12.84 -18.60 18.00
CA ASP A 128 13.31 -19.91 17.52
C ASP A 128 13.36 -19.91 15.98
N GLU A 129 14.59 -19.87 15.43
CA GLU A 129 14.83 -20.06 14.00
C GLU A 129 15.01 -21.54 13.71
N SER A 130 13.97 -22.20 13.23
CA SER A 130 14.11 -23.55 12.67
C SER A 130 14.61 -23.48 11.23
N TYR A 131 15.90 -23.79 11.04
CA TYR A 131 16.54 -23.87 9.73
C TYR A 131 16.29 -25.27 9.14
N PHE A 132 15.40 -25.38 8.17
CA PHE A 132 15.29 -26.57 7.35
C PHE A 132 16.32 -26.51 6.21
N GLY A 133 17.52 -27.05 6.49
CA GLY A 133 18.53 -27.24 5.47
C GLY A 133 18.08 -28.29 4.46
N GLY A 134 17.63 -27.85 3.30
CA GLY A 134 17.48 -28.72 2.14
C GLY A 134 18.85 -29.03 1.53
N LYS A 135 19.11 -30.30 1.28
CA LYS A 135 20.19 -30.74 0.40
C LYS A 135 19.89 -30.37 -1.05
#